data_968b64884f43506240137799b442c7c3
#
_entry.id   968b64884f43506240137799b442c7c3
#
_cell.length_a   1.000
_cell.length_b   1.000
_cell.length_c   1.000
_cell.angle_alpha   90.00
_cell.angle_beta   90.00
_cell.angle_gamma   90.00
#
_symmetry.space_group_name_H-M   'P 1'
#
loop_
_entity.id
_entity.type
_entity.pdbx_description
1 polymer ?
#
loop_
_entity_poly.entity_id
_entity_poly.type
_entity_poly.pdbx_seq_one_letter_code
_entity_poly.pdbx_strand_id
1 'polypeptide(L)'
;KMIVENGVKYYIEVSNMPTTDDAMAYLKNAKVIIAPSKAVNAGGVAVSGLEMSQNSMRYGWTSEEVDAKLYGIMKNIFESSIKAAQEYGFGDDLVAGANIAGFIKVAEAMKAQGIV
;
A
#
# COMPACT_ATOMS: atom_id res chain seq x y z
N LYS A 1 -8.69 13.10 -17.37
CA LYS A 1 -8.87 14.54 -17.66
C LYS A 1 -9.69 15.23 -16.56
N MET A 2 -10.96 14.92 -16.39
CA MET A 2 -11.86 15.54 -15.40
C MET A 2 -11.30 15.62 -13.98
N ILE A 3 -10.59 14.59 -13.50
CA ILE A 3 -9.95 14.58 -12.16
C ILE A 3 -8.98 15.75 -12.02
N VAL A 4 -8.10 15.93 -13.00
CA VAL A 4 -7.08 17.00 -12.98
C VAL A 4 -7.72 18.38 -13.17
N GLU A 5 -8.68 18.50 -14.11
CA GLU A 5 -9.41 19.75 -14.38
C GLU A 5 -10.20 20.25 -13.16
N ASN A 6 -10.69 19.32 -12.32
CA ASN A 6 -11.35 19.64 -11.05
C ASN A 6 -10.39 19.91 -9.88
N GLY A 7 -9.08 19.98 -10.11
CA GLY A 7 -8.08 20.33 -9.09
C GLY A 7 -7.91 19.28 -7.99
N VAL A 8 -8.17 18.01 -8.27
CA VAL A 8 -7.97 16.91 -7.31
C VAL A 8 -6.49 16.75 -7.02
N LYS A 9 -6.12 16.81 -5.74
CA LYS A 9 -4.73 16.70 -5.27
C LYS A 9 -4.33 15.26 -4.95
N TYR A 10 -5.26 14.45 -4.49
CA TYR A 10 -5.04 13.07 -4.06
C TYR A 10 -5.95 12.13 -4.85
N TYR A 11 -5.37 11.07 -5.41
CA TYR A 11 -6.09 9.99 -6.08
C TYR A 11 -5.80 8.69 -5.35
N ILE A 12 -6.82 8.13 -4.70
CA ILE A 12 -6.67 6.97 -3.81
C ILE A 12 -7.39 5.77 -4.43
N GLU A 13 -6.61 4.77 -4.81
CA GLU A 13 -7.12 3.53 -5.40
C GLU A 13 -7.48 2.53 -4.29
N VAL A 14 -8.76 2.20 -4.15
CA VAL A 14 -9.22 1.22 -3.16
C VAL A 14 -9.52 -0.13 -3.82
N SER A 15 -10.05 -0.14 -5.03
CA SER A 15 -10.31 -1.37 -5.78
C SER A 15 -9.06 -1.90 -6.49
N ASN A 16 -9.10 -3.16 -6.93
CA ASN A 16 -7.98 -3.77 -7.64
C ASN A 16 -7.83 -3.21 -9.05
N MET A 17 -6.67 -2.67 -9.37
CA MET A 17 -6.29 -2.15 -10.71
C MET A 17 -7.38 -1.28 -11.38
N PRO A 18 -7.87 -0.21 -10.70
CA PRO A 18 -8.98 0.58 -11.24
C PRO A 18 -8.55 1.54 -12.36
N THR A 19 -7.25 1.81 -12.48
CA THR A 19 -6.69 2.84 -13.35
C THR A 19 -5.82 2.19 -14.42
N THR A 20 -6.02 2.58 -15.68
CA THR A 20 -5.15 2.15 -16.78
C THR A 20 -3.78 2.82 -16.68
N ASP A 21 -2.74 2.20 -17.28
CA ASP A 21 -1.36 2.73 -17.25
C ASP A 21 -1.27 4.14 -17.85
N ASP A 22 -1.99 4.41 -18.95
CA ASP A 22 -2.05 5.73 -19.56
C ASP A 22 -2.67 6.78 -18.64
N ALA A 23 -3.75 6.42 -17.93
CA ALA A 23 -4.39 7.31 -16.96
C ALA A 23 -3.48 7.57 -15.76
N MET A 24 -2.75 6.54 -15.29
CA MET A 24 -1.77 6.65 -14.23
C MET A 24 -0.63 7.60 -14.60
N ALA A 25 -0.07 7.45 -15.80
CA ALA A 25 0.97 8.34 -16.33
C ALA A 25 0.46 9.78 -16.43
N TYR A 26 -0.77 9.97 -16.89
CA TYR A 26 -1.38 11.30 -16.98
C TYR A 26 -1.54 11.97 -15.60
N LEU A 27 -2.01 11.23 -14.59
CA LEU A 27 -2.17 11.74 -13.22
C LEU A 27 -0.81 12.10 -12.60
N LYS A 28 0.21 11.26 -12.79
CA LYS A 28 1.58 11.54 -12.32
C LYS A 28 2.17 12.80 -12.97
N ASN A 29 2.00 12.95 -14.29
CA ASN A 29 2.48 14.14 -15.01
C ASN A 29 1.78 15.42 -14.52
N ALA A 30 0.52 15.32 -14.10
CA ALA A 30 -0.24 16.39 -13.50
C ALA A 30 0.08 16.63 -12.00
N LYS A 31 1.07 15.91 -11.44
CA LYS A 31 1.50 15.99 -10.03
C LYS A 31 0.39 15.68 -9.04
N VAL A 32 -0.55 14.82 -9.41
CA VAL A 32 -1.54 14.28 -8.47
C VAL A 32 -0.85 13.21 -7.61
N ILE A 33 -1.02 13.29 -6.30
CA ILE A 33 -0.49 12.29 -5.37
C ILE A 33 -1.36 11.04 -5.47
N ILE A 34 -0.73 9.91 -5.80
CA ILE A 34 -1.45 8.65 -6.01
C ILE A 34 -1.12 7.68 -4.88
N ALA A 35 -2.16 7.23 -4.18
CA ALA A 35 -2.06 6.11 -3.26
C ALA A 35 -2.47 4.82 -4.01
N PRO A 36 -1.51 3.90 -4.27
CA PRO A 36 -1.75 2.76 -5.15
C PRO A 36 -2.63 1.69 -4.50
N SER A 37 -3.45 1.01 -5.31
CA SER A 37 -4.41 -0.01 -4.87
C SER A 37 -3.77 -1.07 -3.96
N LYS A 38 -2.64 -1.62 -4.34
CA LYS A 38 -1.93 -2.67 -3.59
C LYS A 38 -1.50 -2.27 -2.17
N ALA A 39 -1.32 -0.98 -1.90
CA ALA A 39 -1.02 -0.47 -0.57
C ALA A 39 -2.29 -0.10 0.19
N VAL A 40 -3.24 0.54 -0.49
CA VAL A 40 -4.48 1.04 0.14
C VAL A 40 -5.45 -0.08 0.48
N ASN A 41 -5.70 -1.01 -0.45
CA ASN A 41 -6.67 -2.08 -0.24
C ASN A 41 -6.16 -3.22 0.67
N ALA A 42 -4.89 -3.19 1.04
CA ALA A 42 -4.31 -4.15 1.98
C ALA A 42 -4.98 -4.15 3.36
N GLY A 43 -5.68 -3.08 3.73
CA GLY A 43 -6.45 -3.01 4.98
C GLY A 43 -7.51 -4.09 5.11
N GLY A 44 -8.21 -4.44 4.04
CA GLY A 44 -9.22 -5.51 4.04
C GLY A 44 -8.61 -6.88 4.38
N VAL A 45 -7.51 -7.23 3.73
CA VAL A 45 -6.77 -8.47 4.01
C VAL A 45 -6.17 -8.46 5.41
N ALA A 46 -5.67 -7.31 5.88
CA ALA A 46 -5.14 -7.16 7.22
C ALA A 46 -6.20 -7.47 8.29
N VAL A 47 -7.42 -6.95 8.13
CA VAL A 47 -8.54 -7.25 9.04
C VAL A 47 -8.90 -8.73 9.02
N SER A 48 -8.94 -9.36 7.83
CA SER A 48 -9.15 -10.81 7.73
C SER A 48 -8.06 -11.61 8.45
N GLY A 49 -6.80 -11.19 8.35
CA GLY A 49 -5.70 -11.81 9.09
C GLY A 49 -5.83 -11.63 10.61
N LEU A 50 -6.28 -10.47 11.07
CA LEU A 50 -6.57 -10.23 12.48
C LEU A 50 -7.72 -11.11 12.97
N GLU A 51 -8.79 -11.26 12.17
CA GLU A 51 -9.91 -12.15 12.49
C GLU A 51 -9.45 -13.61 12.64
N MET A 52 -8.66 -14.11 11.67
CA MET A 52 -8.10 -15.46 11.75
C MET A 52 -7.25 -15.67 13.01
N SER A 53 -6.44 -14.67 13.37
CA SER A 53 -5.60 -14.70 14.57
C SER A 53 -6.46 -14.73 15.85
N GLN A 54 -7.48 -13.89 15.92
CA GLN A 54 -8.46 -13.86 17.03
C GLN A 54 -9.16 -15.20 17.20
N ASN A 55 -9.63 -15.77 16.09
CA ASN A 55 -10.31 -17.08 16.10
C ASN A 55 -9.37 -18.20 16.55
N SER A 56 -8.12 -18.20 16.09
CA SER A 56 -7.10 -19.16 16.49
C SER A 56 -6.76 -19.10 17.97
N MET A 57 -6.66 -17.89 18.52
CA MET A 57 -6.43 -17.67 19.96
C MET A 57 -7.67 -17.96 20.82
N ARG A 58 -8.86 -18.07 20.23
CA ARG A 58 -10.14 -18.17 20.92
C ARG A 58 -10.39 -17.03 21.91
N TYR A 59 -9.93 -15.84 21.55
CA TYR A 59 -10.01 -14.63 22.34
C TYR A 59 -10.51 -13.47 21.48
N GLY A 60 -11.51 -12.74 21.97
CA GLY A 60 -12.06 -11.57 21.25
C GLY A 60 -11.33 -10.30 21.63
N TRP A 61 -10.99 -9.52 20.61
CA TRP A 61 -10.52 -8.14 20.76
C TRP A 61 -11.71 -7.18 20.68
N THR A 62 -11.58 -6.03 21.33
CA THR A 62 -12.55 -4.93 21.16
C THR A 62 -12.39 -4.28 19.78
N SER A 63 -13.40 -3.51 19.36
CA SER A 63 -13.31 -2.75 18.11
C SER A 63 -12.15 -1.76 18.12
N GLU A 64 -11.88 -1.14 19.25
CA GLU A 64 -10.77 -0.20 19.45
C GLU A 64 -9.40 -0.87 19.30
N GLU A 65 -9.27 -2.09 19.84
CA GLU A 65 -8.03 -2.89 19.70
C GLU A 65 -7.78 -3.29 18.25
N VAL A 66 -8.85 -3.70 17.53
CA VAL A 66 -8.75 -4.05 16.11
C VAL A 66 -8.39 -2.81 15.27
N ASP A 67 -9.05 -1.68 15.53
CA ASP A 67 -8.78 -0.42 14.82
C ASP A 67 -7.34 0.05 15.04
N ALA A 68 -6.84 0.01 16.27
CA ALA A 68 -5.45 0.36 16.58
C ALA A 68 -4.43 -0.54 15.87
N LYS A 69 -4.71 -1.85 15.78
CA LYS A 69 -3.87 -2.80 15.02
C LYS A 69 -3.89 -2.50 13.53
N LEU A 70 -5.07 -2.26 12.97
CA LEU A 70 -5.24 -1.90 11.56
C LEU A 70 -4.52 -0.60 11.22
N TYR A 71 -4.68 0.43 12.06
CA TYR A 71 -3.97 1.69 11.90
C TYR A 71 -2.45 1.50 11.88
N GLY A 72 -1.92 0.71 12.81
CA GLY A 72 -0.49 0.38 12.86
C GLY A 72 0.00 -0.32 11.59
N ILE A 73 -0.78 -1.27 11.05
CA ILE A 73 -0.47 -1.97 9.80
C ILE A 73 -0.46 -1.00 8.62
N MET A 74 -1.49 -0.18 8.46
CA MET A 74 -1.60 0.77 7.35
C MET A 74 -0.53 1.85 7.41
N LYS A 75 -0.21 2.35 8.60
CA LYS A 75 0.90 3.29 8.82
C LYS A 75 2.23 2.68 8.39
N ASN A 76 2.51 1.46 8.79
CA ASN A 76 3.74 0.76 8.41
C ASN A 76 3.84 0.53 6.89
N ILE A 77 2.74 0.22 6.21
CA ILE A 77 2.68 0.09 4.74
C ILE A 77 3.04 1.44 4.08
N PHE A 78 2.46 2.53 4.57
CA PHE A 78 2.76 3.87 4.06
C PHE A 78 4.23 4.24 4.28
N GLU A 79 4.74 4.11 5.50
CA GLU A 79 6.12 4.45 5.86
C GLU A 79 7.14 3.60 5.08
N SER A 80 6.87 2.32 4.89
CA SER A 80 7.73 1.43 4.09
C SER A 80 7.73 1.84 2.61
N SER A 81 6.58 2.23 2.08
CA SER A 81 6.46 2.65 0.68
C SER A 81 7.17 3.97 0.43
N ILE A 82 6.96 4.99 1.29
CA ILE A 82 7.60 6.29 1.12
C ILE A 82 9.13 6.18 1.30
N LYS A 83 9.56 5.41 2.29
CA LYS A 83 11.00 5.16 2.53
C LYS A 83 11.66 4.50 1.32
N ALA A 84 11.04 3.46 0.75
CA ALA A 84 11.55 2.79 -0.43
C ALA A 84 11.59 3.74 -1.63
N ALA A 85 10.55 4.56 -1.86
CA ALA A 85 10.57 5.54 -2.92
C ALA A 85 11.75 6.52 -2.80
N GLN A 86 11.98 7.07 -1.62
CA GLN A 86 13.05 8.02 -1.34
C GLN A 86 14.44 7.39 -1.49
N GLU A 87 14.64 6.20 -0.92
CA GLU A 87 15.92 5.48 -0.96
C GLU A 87 16.35 5.12 -2.37
N TYR A 88 15.40 4.81 -3.25
CA TYR A 88 15.68 4.43 -4.64
C TYR A 88 15.51 5.59 -5.65
N GLY A 89 15.39 6.83 -5.17
CA GLY A 89 15.44 8.03 -6.03
C GLY A 89 14.11 8.38 -6.70
N PHE A 90 12.99 7.83 -6.24
CA PHE A 90 11.65 8.13 -6.75
C PHE A 90 10.91 9.22 -5.96
N GLY A 91 11.60 9.90 -5.00
CA GLY A 91 11.01 10.95 -4.19
C GLY A 91 9.77 10.46 -3.42
N ASP A 92 8.62 11.10 -3.66
CA ASP A 92 7.37 10.79 -2.98
C ASP A 92 6.41 9.93 -3.83
N ASP A 93 6.91 9.23 -4.85
CA ASP A 93 6.11 8.33 -5.70
C ASP A 93 5.75 7.05 -4.93
N LEU A 94 4.58 7.04 -4.30
CA LEU A 94 4.08 5.89 -3.55
C LEU A 94 3.81 4.65 -4.42
N VAL A 95 3.56 4.84 -5.72
CA VAL A 95 3.37 3.71 -6.66
C VAL A 95 4.68 2.96 -6.85
N ALA A 96 5.76 3.69 -7.12
CA ALA A 96 7.11 3.11 -7.20
C ALA A 96 7.53 2.52 -5.85
N GLY A 97 7.32 3.28 -4.77
CA GLY A 97 7.69 2.85 -3.42
C GLY A 97 7.01 1.56 -2.97
N ALA A 98 5.70 1.43 -3.21
CA ALA A 98 4.98 0.20 -2.85
C ALA A 98 5.47 -1.02 -3.65
N ASN A 99 5.80 -0.84 -4.94
CA ASN A 99 6.39 -1.89 -5.77
C ASN A 99 7.76 -2.32 -5.24
N ILE A 100 8.64 -1.36 -4.96
CA ILE A 100 10.00 -1.60 -4.48
C ILE A 100 9.95 -2.26 -3.10
N ALA A 101 9.16 -1.75 -2.16
CA ALA A 101 9.02 -2.31 -0.81
C ALA A 101 8.54 -3.77 -0.84
N GLY A 102 7.59 -4.09 -1.72
CA GLY A 102 7.14 -5.47 -1.95
C GLY A 102 8.23 -6.36 -2.53
N PHE A 103 8.95 -5.87 -3.55
CA PHE A 103 10.05 -6.60 -4.19
C PHE A 103 11.20 -6.88 -3.21
N ILE A 104 11.59 -5.91 -2.38
CA ILE A 104 12.66 -6.09 -1.40
C ILE A 104 12.40 -7.29 -0.49
N LYS A 105 11.17 -7.44 0.03
CA LYS A 105 10.80 -8.58 0.89
C LYS A 105 11.03 -9.92 0.19
N VAL A 106 10.64 -10.01 -1.07
CA VAL A 106 10.84 -11.24 -1.86
C VAL A 106 12.32 -11.47 -2.15
N ALA A 107 13.04 -10.44 -2.53
CA ALA A 107 14.47 -10.52 -2.83
C ALA A 107 15.29 -10.93 -1.60
N GLU A 108 14.97 -10.39 -0.42
CA GLU A 108 15.61 -10.78 0.84
C GLU A 108 15.33 -12.24 1.20
N ALA A 109 14.10 -12.68 1.04
CA ALA A 109 13.74 -14.08 1.25
C ALA A 109 14.49 -15.02 0.29
N MET A 110 14.59 -14.65 -1.00
CA MET A 110 15.36 -15.40 -1.99
C MET A 110 16.86 -15.45 -1.64
N LYS A 111 17.42 -14.34 -1.15
CA LYS A 111 18.82 -14.29 -0.69
C LYS A 111 19.05 -15.22 0.52
N ALA A 112 18.11 -15.27 1.45
CA ALA A 112 18.21 -16.08 2.66
C ALA A 112 17.97 -17.58 2.40
N GLN A 113 17.07 -17.92 1.48
CA GLN A 113 16.64 -19.30 1.21
C GLN A 113 17.31 -19.91 -0.03
N GLY A 114 17.95 -19.10 -0.84
CA GLY A 114 18.47 -19.50 -2.15
C GLY A 114 17.41 -19.40 -3.26
N ILE A 115 17.89 -19.47 -4.50
CA ILE A 115 17.03 -19.55 -5.70
C ILE A 115 16.91 -21.05 -6.04
N VAL A 116 15.72 -21.58 -5.97
CA VAL A 116 15.41 -22.99 -6.28
C VAL A 116 14.85 -23.06 -7.69
#